data_8cf401eb4ff3f9f6d1b4f81f9e9b3ba8
#
_entry.id   8cf401eb4ff3f9f6d1b4f81f9e9b3ba8
#
_cell.length_a   1.000
_cell.length_b   1.000
_cell.length_c   1.000
_cell.angle_alpha   90.00
_cell.angle_beta   90.00
_cell.angle_gamma   90.00
#
_symmetry.space_group_name_H-M   'P 1'
#
loop_
_entity.id
_entity.type
_entity.pdbx_description
1 polymer ?
#
loop_
_entity_poly.entity_id
_entity_poly.type
_entity_poly.pdbx_seq_one_letter_code
_entity_poly.pdbx_strand_id
1 'polypeptide(L)'
;MWVEQGCPKEKLIIGIPTYGRSWTLGSWSDPTIEYNINATALGGGQNGPLTRAKGFLAYHEICNAIINEGWTKVSDPTLKMGPYAYKVTNTR
;
A
#
# COMPACT_ATOMS: atom_id res chain seq x y z
N MET A 1 -5.59 -5.26 -20.66
CA MET A 1 -4.13 -5.35 -20.86
C MET A 1 -3.64 -6.75 -21.18
N TRP A 2 -3.94 -7.74 -20.32
CA TRP A 2 -3.50 -9.12 -20.56
C TRP A 2 -4.05 -9.72 -21.85
N VAL A 3 -5.34 -9.50 -22.10
CA VAL A 3 -6.00 -10.02 -23.31
C VAL A 3 -5.41 -9.33 -24.55
N GLU A 4 -5.13 -8.05 -24.51
CA GLU A 4 -4.53 -7.29 -25.61
C GLU A 4 -3.11 -7.78 -25.94
N GLN A 5 -2.41 -8.34 -24.96
CA GLN A 5 -1.06 -8.86 -25.11
C GLN A 5 -1.03 -10.33 -25.49
N GLY A 6 -2.17 -10.92 -25.81
CA GLY A 6 -2.25 -12.29 -26.31
C GLY A 6 -2.74 -13.34 -25.34
N CYS A 7 -3.17 -12.97 -24.13
CA CYS A 7 -3.70 -13.94 -23.17
C CYS A 7 -5.12 -14.36 -23.57
N PRO A 8 -5.38 -15.67 -23.78
CA PRO A 8 -6.74 -16.14 -24.02
C PRO A 8 -7.63 -15.87 -22.81
N LYS A 9 -8.84 -15.38 -23.04
CA LYS A 9 -9.78 -15.03 -21.96
C LYS A 9 -10.09 -16.21 -21.04
N GLU A 10 -10.19 -17.42 -21.58
CA GLU A 10 -10.51 -18.62 -20.81
C GLU A 10 -9.36 -19.06 -19.90
N LYS A 11 -8.17 -18.54 -20.07
CA LYS A 11 -7.01 -18.81 -19.22
C LYS A 11 -6.74 -17.71 -18.19
N LEU A 12 -7.51 -16.64 -18.23
CA LEU A 12 -7.29 -15.49 -17.35
C LEU A 12 -8.14 -15.64 -16.08
N ILE A 13 -7.47 -15.68 -14.95
CA ILE A 13 -8.12 -15.77 -13.64
C ILE A 13 -7.80 -14.49 -12.87
N ILE A 14 -8.84 -13.82 -12.40
CA ILE A 14 -8.71 -12.57 -11.66
C ILE A 14 -8.55 -12.86 -10.18
N GLY A 15 -7.45 -12.41 -9.59
CA GLY A 15 -7.25 -12.47 -8.16
C GLY A 15 -7.74 -11.18 -7.50
N ILE A 16 -8.47 -11.30 -6.41
CA ILE A 16 -8.96 -10.14 -5.67
C ILE A 16 -8.30 -10.15 -4.30
N PRO A 17 -7.24 -9.34 -4.09
CA PRO A 17 -6.59 -9.28 -2.79
C PRO A 17 -7.44 -8.48 -1.81
N THR A 18 -7.62 -9.02 -0.61
CA THR A 18 -8.33 -8.35 0.48
C THR A 18 -7.37 -7.88 1.57
N TYR A 19 -6.15 -7.60 1.18
CA TYR A 19 -5.08 -7.19 2.07
C TYR A 19 -4.18 -6.17 1.37
N GLY A 20 -3.31 -5.55 2.15
CA GLY A 20 -2.28 -4.65 1.65
C GLY A 20 -0.92 -4.99 2.25
N ARG A 21 0.12 -4.53 1.59
CA ARG A 21 1.47 -4.57 2.11
C ARG A 21 1.83 -3.19 2.64
N SER A 22 2.51 -3.15 3.76
CA SER A 22 2.92 -1.90 4.38
C SER A 22 4.43 -1.83 4.51
N TRP A 23 4.96 -0.62 4.47
CA TRP A 23 6.39 -0.36 4.48
C TRP A 23 6.69 0.82 5.38
N THR A 24 7.80 0.75 6.08
CA THR A 24 8.35 1.89 6.80
C THR A 24 9.35 2.57 5.87
N LEU A 25 9.07 3.81 5.49
CA LEU A 25 9.95 4.58 4.62
C LEU A 25 11.16 5.08 5.40
N GLY A 26 12.14 5.61 4.69
CA GLY A 26 13.40 6.03 5.26
C GLY A 26 13.29 7.02 6.43
N SER A 27 14.37 7.66 6.81
CA SER A 27 14.40 8.53 7.99
C SER A 27 13.33 9.61 7.94
N TRP A 28 12.52 9.72 8.99
CA TRP A 28 11.50 10.77 9.12
C TRP A 28 12.11 12.18 9.09
N SER A 29 13.39 12.31 9.40
CA SER A 29 14.08 13.58 9.38
C SER A 29 14.63 13.96 8.00
N ASP A 30 14.53 13.09 7.02
CA ASP A 30 15.02 13.35 5.68
C ASP A 30 13.96 14.11 4.86
N PRO A 31 14.20 15.41 4.54
CA PRO A 31 13.23 16.19 3.79
C PRO A 31 13.10 15.78 2.32
N THR A 32 13.99 14.90 1.83
CA THR A 32 13.95 14.43 0.44
C THR A 32 13.06 13.23 0.23
N ILE A 33 12.51 12.64 1.29
CA ILE A 33 11.62 11.48 1.18
C ILE A 33 10.35 11.86 0.44
N GLU A 34 10.08 11.12 -0.61
CA GLU A 34 8.84 11.23 -1.37
C GLU A 34 7.93 10.04 -1.05
N TYR A 35 6.67 10.35 -0.74
CA TYR A 35 5.67 9.32 -0.43
C TYR A 35 5.02 8.84 -1.72
N ASN A 36 5.76 8.06 -2.49
CA ASN A 36 5.30 7.56 -3.78
C ASN A 36 5.69 6.10 -3.97
N ILE A 37 5.31 5.53 -5.11
CA ILE A 37 5.50 4.11 -5.42
C ILE A 37 6.97 3.70 -5.40
N ASN A 38 7.88 4.59 -5.75
CA ASN A 38 9.31 4.29 -5.82
C ASN A 38 10.09 4.69 -4.57
N ALA A 39 9.40 5.04 -3.48
CA ALA A 39 10.08 5.45 -2.26
C ALA A 39 10.90 4.33 -1.64
N THR A 40 12.05 4.66 -1.09
CA THR A 40 12.92 3.69 -0.43
C THR A 40 12.34 3.28 0.91
N ALA A 41 12.24 1.98 1.14
CA ALA A 41 11.72 1.43 2.39
C ALA A 41 12.85 0.89 3.27
N LEU A 42 12.71 1.06 4.57
CA LEU A 42 13.61 0.49 5.57
C LEU A 42 13.20 -0.93 5.97
N GLY A 43 11.94 -1.28 5.78
CA GLY A 43 11.41 -2.58 6.15
C GLY A 43 9.91 -2.59 6.10
N GLY A 44 9.31 -3.66 6.61
CA GLY A 44 7.85 -3.76 6.70
C GLY A 44 7.27 -2.74 7.66
N GLY A 45 6.03 -2.37 7.44
CA GLY A 45 5.30 -1.47 8.33
C GLY A 45 4.94 -2.14 9.65
N GLN A 46 4.36 -1.36 10.54
CA GLN A 46 3.93 -1.86 11.85
C GLN A 46 2.84 -2.91 11.71
N ASN A 47 2.77 -3.78 12.70
CA ASN A 47 1.71 -4.79 12.76
C ASN A 47 0.34 -4.14 12.82
N GLY A 48 -0.62 -4.68 12.11
CA GLY A 48 -2.02 -4.29 12.28
C GLY A 48 -2.54 -4.78 13.65
N PRO A 49 -3.53 -4.09 14.21
CA PRO A 49 -4.05 -4.46 15.54
C PRO A 49 -4.73 -5.83 15.58
N LEU A 50 -5.22 -6.30 14.46
CA LEU A 50 -5.91 -7.59 14.38
C LEU A 50 -5.07 -8.66 13.70
N THR A 51 -4.45 -8.36 12.56
CA THR A 51 -3.61 -9.31 11.84
C THR A 51 -2.28 -9.57 12.54
N ARG A 52 -1.74 -8.57 13.22
CA ARG A 52 -0.49 -8.65 13.99
C ARG A 52 0.72 -9.13 13.19
N ALA A 53 0.68 -8.96 11.88
CA ALA A 53 1.77 -9.34 10.99
C ALA A 53 2.49 -8.10 10.46
N LYS A 54 3.79 -8.03 10.65
CA LYS A 54 4.59 -6.91 10.19
C LYS A 54 4.60 -6.85 8.66
N GLY A 55 4.32 -5.68 8.12
CA GLY A 55 4.30 -5.49 6.67
C GLY A 55 3.05 -5.99 5.97
N PHE A 56 2.03 -6.36 6.73
CA PHE A 56 0.79 -6.90 6.20
C PHE A 56 -0.40 -6.30 6.95
N LEU A 57 -1.41 -5.87 6.21
CA LEU A 57 -2.64 -5.33 6.80
C LEU A 57 -3.84 -5.90 6.05
N ALA A 58 -4.88 -6.28 6.80
CA ALA A 58 -6.13 -6.68 6.19
C ALA A 58 -6.87 -5.46 5.65
N TYR A 59 -7.75 -5.67 4.68
CA TYR A 59 -8.49 -4.57 4.05
C TYR A 59 -9.23 -3.71 5.08
N HIS A 60 -9.90 -4.32 6.06
CA HIS A 60 -10.63 -3.56 7.07
C HIS A 60 -9.72 -2.71 7.97
N GLU A 61 -8.49 -3.17 8.21
CA GLU A 61 -7.51 -2.39 8.97
C GLU A 61 -7.05 -1.17 8.18
N ILE A 62 -6.86 -1.33 6.87
CA ILE A 62 -6.48 -0.24 5.97
C ILE A 62 -7.60 0.79 5.89
N CYS A 63 -8.85 0.35 5.73
CA CYS A 63 -9.99 1.25 5.70
C CYS A 63 -10.13 2.05 6.98
N ASN A 64 -9.97 1.40 8.13
CA ASN A 64 -10.01 2.07 9.42
C ASN A 64 -8.89 3.11 9.54
N ALA A 65 -7.70 2.79 9.09
CA ALA A 65 -6.57 3.72 9.13
C ALA A 65 -6.84 4.97 8.28
N ILE A 66 -7.41 4.78 7.10
CA ILE A 66 -7.72 5.91 6.20
C ILE A 66 -8.84 6.77 6.78
N ILE A 67 -9.89 6.17 7.31
CA ILE A 67 -11.06 6.89 7.81
C ILE A 67 -10.81 7.54 9.17
N ASN A 68 -10.18 6.82 10.09
CA ASN A 68 -10.10 7.22 11.50
C ASN A 68 -8.71 7.63 11.98
N GLU A 69 -7.65 7.27 11.27
CA GLU A 69 -6.28 7.51 11.71
C GLU A 69 -5.53 8.53 10.85
N GLY A 70 -6.20 9.16 9.91
CA GLY A 70 -5.64 10.26 9.15
C GLY A 70 -4.65 9.90 8.06
N TRP A 71 -4.68 8.66 7.58
CA TRP A 71 -3.85 8.29 6.45
C TRP A 71 -4.34 8.95 5.17
N THR A 72 -3.40 9.36 4.33
CA THR A 72 -3.71 9.99 3.04
C THR A 72 -3.75 8.91 1.96
N LYS A 73 -4.92 8.75 1.34
CA LYS A 73 -5.10 7.81 0.23
C LYS A 73 -4.73 8.48 -1.08
N VAL A 74 -3.94 7.80 -1.89
CA VAL A 74 -3.56 8.26 -3.22
C VAL A 74 -3.93 7.21 -4.24
N SER A 75 -4.65 7.61 -5.27
CA SER A 75 -4.96 6.74 -6.41
C SER A 75 -3.88 6.91 -7.47
N ASP A 76 -3.42 5.79 -8.04
CA ASP A 76 -2.46 5.84 -9.12
C ASP A 76 -3.09 6.51 -10.35
N PRO A 77 -2.54 7.65 -10.83
CA PRO A 77 -3.12 8.36 -11.98
C PRO A 77 -3.07 7.55 -13.27
N THR A 78 -2.18 6.57 -13.36
CA THR A 78 -2.08 5.70 -14.55
C THR A 78 -3.04 4.51 -14.48
N LEU A 79 -3.66 4.27 -13.34
CA LEU A 79 -4.57 3.15 -13.07
C LEU A 79 -3.95 1.78 -13.31
N LYS A 80 -2.63 1.67 -13.20
CA LYS A 80 -1.88 0.41 -13.42
C LYS A 80 -1.45 -0.27 -12.14
N MET A 81 -1.17 0.50 -11.08
CA MET A 81 -0.54 -0.01 -9.87
C MET A 81 -1.49 -0.12 -8.67
N GLY A 82 -2.70 0.38 -8.80
CA GLY A 82 -3.63 0.40 -7.69
C GLY A 82 -3.33 1.50 -6.67
N PRO A 83 -4.22 1.71 -5.71
CA PRO A 83 -4.09 2.79 -4.74
C PRO A 83 -3.07 2.48 -3.65
N TYR A 84 -2.53 3.52 -3.05
CA TYR A 84 -1.72 3.41 -1.84
C TYR A 84 -2.12 4.51 -0.85
N ALA A 85 -1.66 4.37 0.39
CA ALA A 85 -1.89 5.37 1.42
C ALA A 85 -0.62 5.54 2.24
N TYR A 86 -0.44 6.74 2.79
CA TYR A 86 0.72 7.01 3.62
C TYR A 86 0.33 7.89 4.81
N LYS A 87 1.15 7.86 5.83
CA LYS A 87 1.02 8.71 7.00
C LYS A 87 2.38 9.18 7.45
N VAL A 88 2.51 10.48 7.68
CA VAL A 88 3.70 11.06 8.29
C VAL A 88 3.51 11.02 9.80
N THR A 89 4.43 10.35 10.50
CA THR A 89 4.39 10.34 11.96
C THR A 89 5.59 11.09 12.51
N ASN A 90 5.35 11.92 13.52
CA ASN A 90 6.40 12.62 14.23
C ASN A 90 6.82 11.89 15.50
N THR A 91 6.43 10.66 15.64
CA THR A 91 6.81 9.83 16.79
C THR A 91 8.25 9.34 16.63
N ARG A 92 8.98 9.50 17.65
CA ARG A 92 10.38 9.08 17.69
C ARG A 92 10.52 7.78 18.49
#